data_8bad6c6d36c099bb92b78fe19029251d
#
_entry.id   8bad6c6d36c099bb92b78fe19029251d
#
_cell.length_a   1.000
_cell.length_b   1.000
_cell.length_c   1.000
_cell.angle_alpha   90.00
_cell.angle_beta   90.00
_cell.angle_gamma   90.00
#
_symmetry.space_group_name_H-M   'P 1'
#
loop_
_entity.id
_entity.type
_entity.pdbx_description
1 polymer ?
#
loop_
_entity_poly.entity_id
_entity_poly.type
_entity_poly.pdbx_seq_one_letter_code
_entity_poly.pdbx_strand_id
1 'polypeptide(L)'
;MPITNRKQTDPAANSTDYDRRWLILAVLSIAQLMVVLDATVVNIALPSAQQALHFSASSRQWVVTAYTLAFGSLLLLGGRLSDLFGRRRTLITGLVGFALASAVGGTAQSFDVLIAARAVQGIFAAILAPAALSLLTTTFTDPKERGKAFGVFGAISGAGAGFGLLIGGVLTEYLSWRWSLYVNLVFAAVAVTGVLLLLSKHSSEVRPRLDLRGTLAGSAGLFALVYGFSEADRSGWGASSTLGFLAAGVALLAVFIEIERRSQHPLLPLWIVKDRNRGGSLLAILTMTIGMFGVLFFLTYYLQQTLAYSPVKTGLAFLPLIGVLIATSTTSSTVLLPRLGARLLVPTGLFLAAIGMVLFTGLDTHSTYVAHVLPGLLVLGVGIGLVSAPAMNTAT
;
A
#
# COMPACT_ATOMS: atom_id res chain seq x y z
N MET A 1 -28.11 32.65 43.42
CA MET A 1 -27.23 33.04 42.31
C MET A 1 -26.12 32.00 42.22
N PRO A 2 -26.05 31.16 41.20
CA PRO A 2 -24.89 30.29 40.97
C PRO A 2 -23.96 30.99 39.97
N ILE A 3 -22.73 31.19 40.39
CA ILE A 3 -21.65 31.77 39.57
C ILE A 3 -21.24 30.72 38.57
N THR A 4 -21.60 30.91 37.30
CA THR A 4 -21.13 30.11 36.17
C THR A 4 -19.66 30.44 35.92
N ASN A 5 -18.79 29.53 36.36
CA ASN A 5 -17.36 29.57 36.06
C ASN A 5 -17.15 29.17 34.58
N ARG A 6 -17.23 30.13 33.67
CA ARG A 6 -16.82 30.00 32.28
C ARG A 6 -15.28 29.81 32.29
N LYS A 7 -14.80 28.59 32.14
CA LYS A 7 -13.39 28.32 31.77
C LYS A 7 -13.09 29.10 30.49
N GLN A 8 -12.42 30.22 30.61
CA GLN A 8 -11.77 30.89 29.48
C GLN A 8 -10.76 29.90 28.92
N THR A 9 -11.05 29.32 27.77
CA THR A 9 -10.10 28.53 26.98
C THR A 9 -9.10 29.52 26.40
N ASP A 10 -7.85 29.41 26.85
CA ASP A 10 -6.73 30.23 26.41
C ASP A 10 -6.52 30.03 24.88
N PRO A 11 -6.64 31.07 24.02
CA PRO A 11 -6.50 30.94 22.57
C PRO A 11 -5.11 30.43 22.15
N ALA A 12 -4.08 30.69 22.94
CA ALA A 12 -2.73 30.21 22.68
C ALA A 12 -2.57 28.69 22.91
N ALA A 13 -3.26 28.11 23.90
CA ALA A 13 -3.26 26.68 24.16
C ALA A 13 -3.94 25.89 23.03
N ASN A 14 -4.97 26.49 22.39
CA ASN A 14 -5.67 25.86 21.24
C ASN A 14 -4.82 25.87 19.95
N SER A 15 -4.01 26.90 19.71
CA SER A 15 -3.17 26.97 18.51
C SER A 15 -2.00 25.96 18.55
N THR A 16 -1.34 25.82 19.69
CA THR A 16 -0.23 24.86 19.86
C THR A 16 -0.69 23.41 19.75
N ASP A 17 -1.88 23.07 20.22
CA ASP A 17 -2.44 21.72 20.10
C ASP A 17 -2.92 21.43 18.67
N TYR A 18 -3.42 22.43 17.97
CA TYR A 18 -3.78 22.36 16.56
C TYR A 18 -2.54 22.11 15.68
N ASP A 19 -1.49 22.90 15.82
CA ASP A 19 -0.25 22.75 15.05
C ASP A 19 0.40 21.39 15.30
N ARG A 20 0.39 20.91 16.54
CA ARG A 20 0.95 19.61 16.92
C ARG A 20 0.23 18.45 16.20
N ARG A 21 -1.10 18.50 16.02
CA ARG A 21 -1.86 17.45 15.31
C ARG A 21 -1.47 17.37 13.84
N TRP A 22 -1.26 18.50 13.18
CA TRP A 22 -0.82 18.52 11.78
C TRP A 22 0.64 18.06 11.61
N LEU A 23 1.51 18.33 12.58
CA LEU A 23 2.86 17.76 12.59
C LEU A 23 2.83 16.24 12.79
N ILE A 24 1.94 15.72 13.63
CA ILE A 24 1.72 14.27 13.75
C ILE A 24 1.25 13.69 12.41
N LEU A 25 0.31 14.34 11.72
CA LEU A 25 -0.10 13.92 10.38
C LEU A 25 1.08 13.86 9.41
N ALA A 26 1.96 14.86 9.41
CA ALA A 26 3.15 14.87 8.55
C ALA A 26 4.05 13.66 8.84
N VAL A 27 4.30 13.34 10.12
CA VAL A 27 5.10 12.17 10.53
C VAL A 27 4.46 10.86 10.10
N LEU A 28 3.13 10.70 10.31
CA LEU A 28 2.40 9.52 9.88
C LEU A 28 2.39 9.37 8.36
N SER A 29 2.30 10.50 7.64
CA SER A 29 2.37 10.54 6.18
C SER A 29 3.76 10.17 5.65
N ILE A 30 4.84 10.56 6.34
CA ILE A 30 6.21 10.13 6.01
C ILE A 30 6.35 8.61 6.21
N ALA A 31 5.81 8.06 7.29
CA ALA A 31 5.81 6.62 7.52
C ALA A 31 5.03 5.86 6.44
N GLN A 32 3.89 6.37 6.02
CA GLN A 32 3.09 5.80 4.93
C GLN A 32 3.79 5.95 3.58
N LEU A 33 4.36 7.12 3.32
CA LEU A 33 5.14 7.39 2.10
C LEU A 33 6.29 6.39 1.96
N MET A 34 7.01 6.09 3.05
CA MET A 34 8.09 5.09 3.06
C MET A 34 7.59 3.72 2.56
N VAL A 35 6.45 3.25 3.07
CA VAL A 35 5.87 1.95 2.66
C VAL A 35 5.47 1.93 1.19
N VAL A 36 4.81 2.99 0.72
CA VAL A 36 4.35 3.09 -0.67
C VAL A 36 5.53 3.28 -1.63
N LEU A 37 6.48 4.12 -1.23
CA LEU A 37 7.69 4.38 -2.00
C LEU A 37 8.53 3.11 -2.15
N ASP A 38 8.73 2.35 -1.09
CA ASP A 38 9.46 1.07 -1.13
C ASP A 38 8.86 0.09 -2.13
N ALA A 39 7.54 -0.03 -2.17
CA ALA A 39 6.86 -0.90 -3.12
C ALA A 39 7.07 -0.50 -4.59
N THR A 40 7.27 0.79 -4.88
CA THR A 40 7.43 1.32 -6.25
C THR A 40 8.88 1.50 -6.66
N VAL A 41 9.75 1.97 -5.77
CA VAL A 41 11.20 2.13 -6.01
C VAL A 41 11.84 0.80 -6.39
N VAL A 42 11.49 -0.28 -5.70
CA VAL A 42 12.00 -1.63 -5.96
C VAL A 42 11.65 -2.10 -7.38
N ASN A 43 10.46 -1.76 -7.90
CA ASN A 43 10.09 -2.15 -9.26
C ASN A 43 11.05 -1.58 -10.32
N ILE A 44 11.47 -0.32 -10.19
CA ILE A 44 12.43 0.32 -11.09
C ILE A 44 13.84 -0.27 -10.92
N ALA A 45 14.22 -0.59 -9.69
CA ALA A 45 15.52 -1.12 -9.34
C ALA A 45 15.70 -2.62 -9.68
N LEU A 46 14.57 -3.33 -9.86
CA LEU A 46 14.55 -4.79 -9.96
C LEU A 46 15.36 -5.36 -11.14
N PRO A 47 15.33 -4.79 -12.38
CA PRO A 47 16.18 -5.26 -13.47
C PRO A 47 17.67 -5.12 -13.16
N SER A 48 18.10 -4.00 -12.53
CA SER A 48 19.49 -3.79 -12.13
C SER A 48 19.91 -4.73 -11.00
N ALA A 49 19.03 -5.01 -10.03
CA ALA A 49 19.26 -5.99 -8.97
C ALA A 49 19.39 -7.41 -9.55
N GLN A 50 18.57 -7.76 -10.53
CA GLN A 50 18.63 -9.05 -11.22
C GLN A 50 19.98 -9.28 -11.91
N GLN A 51 20.47 -8.28 -12.61
CA GLN A 51 21.79 -8.34 -13.25
C GLN A 51 22.91 -8.46 -12.22
N ALA A 52 22.86 -7.69 -11.13
CA ALA A 52 23.90 -7.66 -10.11
C ALA A 52 23.97 -8.93 -9.25
N LEU A 53 22.84 -9.60 -9.00
CA LEU A 53 22.75 -10.79 -8.17
C LEU A 53 22.56 -12.08 -8.99
N HIS A 54 22.56 -11.98 -10.33
CA HIS A 54 22.51 -13.09 -11.30
C HIS A 54 21.34 -14.07 -11.08
N PHE A 55 20.16 -13.60 -10.67
CA PHE A 55 18.99 -14.47 -10.54
C PHE A 55 18.13 -14.49 -11.81
N SER A 56 17.35 -15.56 -11.99
CA SER A 56 16.56 -15.79 -13.18
C SER A 56 15.38 -14.82 -13.32
N ALA A 57 14.88 -14.63 -14.54
CA ALA A 57 13.69 -13.83 -14.81
C ALA A 57 12.46 -14.40 -14.08
N SER A 58 12.32 -15.73 -13.98
CA SER A 58 11.25 -16.40 -13.24
C SER A 58 11.33 -16.18 -11.73
N SER A 59 12.54 -15.98 -11.19
CA SER A 59 12.71 -15.72 -9.75
C SER A 59 12.46 -14.27 -9.37
N ARG A 60 12.49 -13.35 -10.35
CA ARG A 60 12.40 -11.90 -10.12
C ARG A 60 11.14 -11.48 -9.38
N GLN A 61 9.99 -12.06 -9.70
CA GLN A 61 8.73 -11.75 -9.05
C GLN A 61 8.76 -12.03 -7.55
N TRP A 62 9.60 -12.95 -7.07
CA TRP A 62 9.72 -13.25 -5.65
C TRP A 62 10.22 -12.10 -4.80
N VAL A 63 10.98 -11.16 -5.37
CA VAL A 63 11.41 -9.95 -4.64
C VAL A 63 10.21 -9.08 -4.24
N VAL A 64 9.19 -9.03 -5.10
CA VAL A 64 7.93 -8.33 -4.83
C VAL A 64 6.98 -9.21 -4.02
N THR A 65 6.85 -10.49 -4.40
CA THR A 65 5.93 -11.43 -3.75
C THR A 65 6.29 -11.68 -2.28
N ALA A 66 7.56 -11.83 -1.93
CA ALA A 66 7.97 -12.06 -0.54
C ALA A 66 7.52 -10.92 0.39
N TYR A 67 7.66 -9.68 -0.07
CA TYR A 67 7.19 -8.51 0.65
C TYR A 67 5.65 -8.48 0.75
N THR A 68 4.96 -8.60 -0.38
CA THR A 68 3.49 -8.47 -0.43
C THR A 68 2.80 -9.64 0.26
N LEU A 69 3.37 -10.85 0.19
CA LEU A 69 2.89 -12.03 0.90
C LEU A 69 2.96 -11.82 2.42
N ALA A 70 4.13 -11.43 2.93
CA ALA A 70 4.30 -11.18 4.36
C ALA A 70 3.43 -9.98 4.83
N PHE A 71 3.40 -8.89 4.04
CA PHE A 71 2.60 -7.71 4.33
C PHE A 71 1.10 -8.04 4.37
N GLY A 72 0.57 -8.63 3.30
CA GLY A 72 -0.86 -8.89 3.17
C GLY A 72 -1.36 -9.94 4.16
N SER A 73 -0.62 -11.05 4.35
CA SER A 73 -1.02 -12.10 5.29
C SER A 73 -1.02 -11.67 6.75
N LEU A 74 -0.12 -10.76 7.14
CA LEU A 74 0.04 -10.32 8.53
C LEU A 74 -0.64 -8.98 8.85
N LEU A 75 -1.30 -8.34 7.87
CA LEU A 75 -1.92 -7.02 8.07
C LEU A 75 -2.98 -7.02 9.20
N LEU A 76 -3.80 -8.06 9.27
CA LEU A 76 -4.81 -8.22 10.32
C LEU A 76 -4.16 -8.42 11.70
N LEU A 77 -3.09 -9.22 11.75
CA LEU A 77 -2.32 -9.42 12.97
C LEU A 77 -1.65 -8.11 13.42
N GLY A 78 -1.06 -7.35 12.50
CA GLY A 78 -0.42 -6.06 12.79
C GLY A 78 -1.39 -5.05 13.40
N GLY A 79 -2.62 -4.99 12.90
CA GLY A 79 -3.68 -4.18 13.49
C GLY A 79 -3.94 -4.54 14.96
N ARG A 80 -4.06 -5.84 15.25
CA ARG A 80 -4.28 -6.33 16.62
C ARG A 80 -3.09 -6.11 17.55
N LEU A 81 -1.86 -6.29 17.04
CA LEU A 81 -0.66 -5.97 17.82
C LEU A 81 -0.61 -4.49 18.21
N SER A 82 -1.08 -3.61 17.31
CA SER A 82 -1.19 -2.18 17.60
C SER A 82 -2.15 -1.87 18.74
N ASP A 83 -3.27 -2.58 18.82
CA ASP A 83 -4.24 -2.42 19.89
C ASP A 83 -3.74 -2.97 21.24
N LEU A 84 -2.91 -4.05 21.21
CA LEU A 84 -2.37 -4.69 22.42
C LEU A 84 -1.19 -3.95 23.02
N PHE A 85 -0.17 -3.68 22.18
CA PHE A 85 1.10 -3.14 22.64
C PHE A 85 1.12 -1.61 22.65
N GLY A 86 0.04 -1.01 22.12
CA GLY A 86 -0.14 0.43 22.00
C GLY A 86 0.45 0.97 20.69
N ARG A 87 -0.35 1.81 20.04
CA ARG A 87 -0.13 2.33 18.67
C ARG A 87 1.23 2.97 18.46
N ARG A 88 1.69 3.79 19.43
CA ARG A 88 3.00 4.46 19.35
C ARG A 88 4.16 3.48 19.35
N ARG A 89 4.14 2.48 20.25
CA ARG A 89 5.22 1.47 20.33
C ARG A 89 5.22 0.62 19.06
N THR A 90 4.07 0.18 18.62
CA THR A 90 3.89 -0.63 17.40
C THR A 90 4.37 0.11 16.16
N LEU A 91 4.07 1.42 16.04
CA LEU A 91 4.57 2.25 14.95
C LEU A 91 6.11 2.35 14.96
N ILE A 92 6.72 2.60 16.12
CA ILE A 92 8.20 2.68 16.25
C ILE A 92 8.83 1.33 15.89
N THR A 93 8.30 0.23 16.42
CA THR A 93 8.80 -1.13 16.12
C THR A 93 8.70 -1.43 14.63
N GLY A 94 7.57 -1.08 13.99
CA GLY A 94 7.38 -1.22 12.55
C GLY A 94 8.41 -0.40 11.75
N LEU A 95 8.60 0.88 12.09
CA LEU A 95 9.56 1.76 11.42
C LEU A 95 11.01 1.26 11.55
N VAL A 96 11.44 0.93 12.77
CA VAL A 96 12.80 0.47 13.04
C VAL A 96 13.06 -0.89 12.38
N GLY A 97 12.13 -1.85 12.54
CA GLY A 97 12.27 -3.16 11.93
C GLY A 97 12.27 -3.10 10.41
N PHE A 98 11.42 -2.25 9.81
CA PHE A 98 11.40 -2.02 8.36
C PHE A 98 12.75 -1.44 7.87
N ALA A 99 13.28 -0.43 8.57
CA ALA A 99 14.57 0.17 8.24
C ALA A 99 15.73 -0.82 8.34
N LEU A 100 15.78 -1.62 9.41
CA LEU A 100 16.82 -2.65 9.57
C LEU A 100 16.74 -3.71 8.47
N ALA A 101 15.54 -4.18 8.13
CA ALA A 101 15.36 -5.11 7.03
C ALA A 101 15.76 -4.47 5.68
N SER A 102 15.45 -3.19 5.47
CA SER A 102 15.90 -2.42 4.30
C SER A 102 17.42 -2.32 4.23
N ALA A 103 18.10 -2.08 5.36
CA ALA A 103 19.55 -2.05 5.42
C ALA A 103 20.15 -3.42 5.02
N VAL A 104 19.62 -4.52 5.58
CA VAL A 104 20.06 -5.88 5.22
C VAL A 104 19.83 -6.14 3.73
N GLY A 105 18.66 -5.78 3.18
CA GLY A 105 18.37 -5.92 1.75
C GLY A 105 19.31 -5.10 0.86
N GLY A 106 19.69 -3.89 1.29
CA GLY A 106 20.65 -3.06 0.59
C GLY A 106 22.08 -3.63 0.59
N THR A 107 22.47 -4.39 1.61
CA THR A 107 23.77 -5.10 1.66
C THR A 107 23.74 -6.48 1.00
N ALA A 108 22.59 -6.95 0.48
CA ALA A 108 22.44 -8.29 -0.07
C ALA A 108 23.46 -8.58 -1.17
N GLN A 109 24.14 -9.73 -1.05
CA GLN A 109 25.09 -10.26 -2.02
C GLN A 109 24.55 -11.49 -2.75
N SER A 110 23.38 -11.99 -2.31
CA SER A 110 22.68 -13.11 -2.93
C SER A 110 21.18 -12.82 -3.01
N PHE A 111 20.52 -13.52 -3.92
CA PHE A 111 19.07 -13.47 -4.09
C PHE A 111 18.31 -13.85 -2.82
N ASP A 112 18.79 -14.91 -2.12
CA ASP A 112 18.13 -15.41 -0.90
C ASP A 112 18.12 -14.38 0.23
N VAL A 113 19.23 -13.64 0.41
CA VAL A 113 19.31 -12.57 1.40
C VAL A 113 18.36 -11.42 1.03
N LEU A 114 18.27 -11.08 -0.26
CA LEU A 114 17.36 -10.05 -0.73
C LEU A 114 15.91 -10.46 -0.47
N ILE A 115 15.49 -11.69 -0.80
CA ILE A 115 14.13 -12.19 -0.56
C ILE A 115 13.82 -12.23 0.95
N ALA A 116 14.74 -12.74 1.76
CA ALA A 116 14.56 -12.81 3.21
C ALA A 116 14.36 -11.40 3.80
N ALA A 117 15.18 -10.43 3.37
CA ALA A 117 15.03 -9.04 3.76
C ALA A 117 13.68 -8.47 3.34
N ARG A 118 13.21 -8.75 2.11
CA ARG A 118 11.90 -8.35 1.60
C ARG A 118 10.75 -8.95 2.42
N ALA A 119 10.83 -10.23 2.79
CA ALA A 119 9.83 -10.86 3.66
C ALA A 119 9.78 -10.18 5.04
N VAL A 120 10.94 -9.91 5.64
CA VAL A 120 11.02 -9.21 6.94
C VAL A 120 10.51 -7.76 6.83
N GLN A 121 10.81 -7.04 5.76
CA GLN A 121 10.21 -5.73 5.49
C GLN A 121 8.68 -5.81 5.44
N GLY A 122 8.13 -6.81 4.76
CA GLY A 122 6.68 -7.06 4.69
C GLY A 122 6.04 -7.28 6.06
N ILE A 123 6.70 -8.03 6.95
CA ILE A 123 6.26 -8.24 8.34
C ILE A 123 6.15 -6.89 9.08
N PHE A 124 7.18 -6.08 9.02
CA PHE A 124 7.20 -4.80 9.71
C PHE A 124 6.27 -3.76 9.08
N ALA A 125 6.08 -3.78 7.75
CA ALA A 125 5.09 -2.97 7.07
C ALA A 125 3.66 -3.32 7.52
N ALA A 126 3.35 -4.61 7.69
CA ALA A 126 2.07 -5.10 8.19
C ALA A 126 1.74 -4.61 9.61
N ILE A 127 2.77 -4.37 10.42
CA ILE A 127 2.64 -3.80 11.76
C ILE A 127 2.48 -2.28 11.69
N LEU A 128 3.22 -1.62 10.79
CA LEU A 128 3.31 -0.18 10.69
C LEU A 128 2.04 0.46 10.12
N ALA A 129 1.50 -0.07 9.02
CA ALA A 129 0.40 0.56 8.29
C ALA A 129 -0.89 0.68 9.14
N PRO A 130 -1.37 -0.35 9.84
CA PRO A 130 -2.54 -0.21 10.72
C PRO A 130 -2.28 0.71 11.91
N ALA A 131 -1.05 0.71 12.46
CA ALA A 131 -0.68 1.58 13.58
C ALA A 131 -0.73 3.06 13.18
N ALA A 132 -0.23 3.41 11.98
CA ALA A 132 -0.28 4.76 11.43
C ALA A 132 -1.74 5.21 11.22
N LEU A 133 -2.57 4.37 10.61
CA LEU A 133 -3.99 4.68 10.35
C LEU A 133 -4.78 4.83 11.65
N SER A 134 -4.51 3.99 12.65
CA SER A 134 -5.14 4.07 13.97
C SER A 134 -4.72 5.34 14.73
N LEU A 135 -3.46 5.75 14.65
CA LEU A 135 -2.99 7.02 15.22
C LEU A 135 -3.64 8.22 14.52
N LEU A 136 -3.77 8.18 13.20
CA LEU A 136 -4.47 9.23 12.44
C LEU A 136 -5.90 9.40 12.93
N THR A 137 -6.64 8.32 13.08
CA THR A 137 -8.04 8.33 13.54
C THR A 137 -8.19 8.92 14.94
N THR A 138 -7.26 8.62 15.84
CA THR A 138 -7.32 9.10 17.23
C THR A 138 -6.74 10.50 17.44
N THR A 139 -5.89 10.95 16.55
CA THR A 139 -5.35 12.31 16.59
C THR A 139 -6.39 13.33 16.10
N PHE A 140 -7.20 12.96 15.10
CA PHE A 140 -8.24 13.83 14.53
C PHE A 140 -9.63 13.33 14.92
N THR A 141 -10.19 13.87 15.99
CA THR A 141 -11.50 13.48 16.53
C THR A 141 -12.65 14.25 15.88
N ASP A 142 -12.44 15.50 15.48
CA ASP A 142 -13.44 16.27 14.73
C ASP A 142 -13.65 15.69 13.32
N PRO A 143 -14.92 15.44 12.90
CA PRO A 143 -15.20 14.80 11.60
C PRO A 143 -14.67 15.59 10.39
N LYS A 144 -14.69 16.94 10.42
CA LYS A 144 -14.23 17.77 9.31
C LYS A 144 -12.71 17.77 9.21
N GLU A 145 -12.01 17.92 10.36
CA GLU A 145 -10.55 17.82 10.41
C GLU A 145 -10.07 16.43 10.03
N ARG A 146 -10.75 15.38 10.51
CA ARG A 146 -10.46 13.99 10.17
C ARG A 146 -10.58 13.75 8.67
N GLY A 147 -11.65 14.26 8.03
CA GLY A 147 -11.80 14.17 6.57
C GLY A 147 -10.64 14.83 5.82
N LYS A 148 -10.19 16.03 6.25
CA LYS A 148 -9.01 16.68 5.68
C LYS A 148 -7.73 15.89 5.89
N ALA A 149 -7.51 15.38 7.11
CA ALA A 149 -6.31 14.60 7.45
C ALA A 149 -6.23 13.30 6.64
N PHE A 150 -7.33 12.56 6.48
CA PHE A 150 -7.42 11.40 5.60
C PHE A 150 -7.21 11.75 4.13
N GLY A 151 -7.73 12.90 3.69
CA GLY A 151 -7.49 13.41 2.34
C GLY A 151 -6.01 13.68 2.06
N VAL A 152 -5.31 14.36 2.97
CA VAL A 152 -3.86 14.62 2.87
C VAL A 152 -3.06 13.31 2.92
N PHE A 153 -3.37 12.42 3.87
CA PHE A 153 -2.71 11.11 4.00
C PHE A 153 -2.88 10.25 2.74
N GLY A 154 -4.10 10.22 2.18
CA GLY A 154 -4.39 9.52 0.93
C GLY A 154 -3.71 10.15 -0.28
N ALA A 155 -3.66 11.48 -0.37
CA ALA A 155 -2.96 12.19 -1.45
C ALA A 155 -1.45 11.91 -1.42
N ILE A 156 -0.82 11.91 -0.23
CA ILE A 156 0.60 11.57 -0.07
C ILE A 156 0.84 10.10 -0.43
N SER A 157 -0.06 9.19 -0.05
CA SER A 157 0.02 7.78 -0.45
C SER A 157 -0.05 7.62 -1.97
N GLY A 158 -0.97 8.32 -2.64
CA GLY A 158 -1.10 8.28 -4.09
C GLY A 158 0.09 8.92 -4.83
N ALA A 159 0.53 10.10 -4.38
CA ALA A 159 1.70 10.78 -4.93
C ALA A 159 2.99 9.98 -4.68
N GLY A 160 3.06 9.27 -3.55
CA GLY A 160 4.20 8.44 -3.16
C GLY A 160 4.56 7.39 -4.20
N ALA A 161 3.57 6.82 -4.88
CA ALA A 161 3.80 5.88 -5.97
C ALA A 161 4.59 6.53 -7.12
N GLY A 162 4.23 7.76 -7.51
CA GLY A 162 4.93 8.50 -8.53
C GLY A 162 6.32 8.96 -8.14
N PHE A 163 6.43 9.54 -6.95
CA PHE A 163 7.73 9.92 -6.39
C PHE A 163 8.66 8.71 -6.24
N GLY A 164 8.11 7.54 -5.88
CA GLY A 164 8.87 6.31 -5.78
C GLY A 164 9.50 5.89 -7.10
N LEU A 165 8.75 5.96 -8.20
CA LEU A 165 9.28 5.64 -9.52
C LEU A 165 10.43 6.59 -9.93
N LEU A 166 10.27 7.90 -9.68
CA LEU A 166 11.32 8.89 -9.99
C LEU A 166 12.55 8.70 -9.09
N ILE A 167 12.35 8.65 -7.77
CA ILE A 167 13.45 8.47 -6.83
C ILE A 167 14.15 7.13 -7.10
N GLY A 168 13.39 6.06 -7.37
CA GLY A 168 13.93 4.76 -7.74
C GLY A 168 14.78 4.82 -8.99
N GLY A 169 14.33 5.55 -10.00
CA GLY A 169 15.09 5.79 -11.24
C GLY A 169 16.41 6.49 -10.96
N VAL A 170 16.37 7.64 -10.26
CA VAL A 170 17.56 8.44 -9.92
C VAL A 170 18.55 7.64 -9.05
N LEU A 171 18.07 6.99 -8.00
CA LEU A 171 18.92 6.23 -7.11
C LEU A 171 19.57 5.03 -7.82
N THR A 172 18.82 4.36 -8.70
CA THR A 172 19.31 3.18 -9.42
C THR A 172 20.32 3.55 -10.50
N GLU A 173 20.08 4.65 -11.23
CA GLU A 173 20.92 5.08 -12.36
C GLU A 173 22.23 5.74 -11.89
N TYR A 174 22.15 6.68 -10.92
CA TYR A 174 23.31 7.48 -10.53
C TYR A 174 24.10 6.94 -9.34
N LEU A 175 23.48 6.05 -8.54
CA LEU A 175 24.16 5.45 -7.41
C LEU A 175 24.22 3.91 -7.58
N SER A 176 23.16 3.23 -7.18
CA SER A 176 23.03 1.77 -7.31
C SER A 176 21.62 1.36 -6.93
N TRP A 177 21.13 0.23 -7.44
CA TRP A 177 19.85 -0.36 -7.04
C TRP A 177 19.71 -0.55 -5.51
N ARG A 178 20.82 -0.70 -4.79
CA ARG A 178 20.88 -0.86 -3.32
C ARG A 178 20.33 0.36 -2.59
N TRP A 179 20.50 1.56 -3.14
CA TRP A 179 20.00 2.80 -2.58
C TRP A 179 18.49 2.89 -2.59
N SER A 180 17.84 2.13 -3.46
CA SER A 180 16.37 1.96 -3.44
C SER A 180 15.85 1.36 -2.12
N LEU A 181 16.68 0.59 -1.43
CA LEU A 181 16.41 0.08 -0.09
C LEU A 181 16.95 1.01 0.99
N TYR A 182 18.17 1.54 0.85
CA TYR A 182 18.76 2.43 1.87
C TYR A 182 17.98 3.73 2.08
N VAL A 183 17.25 4.23 1.09
CA VAL A 183 16.43 5.44 1.22
C VAL A 183 15.40 5.32 2.35
N ASN A 184 14.93 4.11 2.64
CA ASN A 184 13.99 3.84 3.72
C ASN A 184 14.56 4.14 5.11
N LEU A 185 15.89 4.07 5.29
CA LEU A 185 16.55 4.42 6.55
C LEU A 185 16.36 5.90 6.87
N VAL A 186 16.44 6.75 5.85
CA VAL A 186 16.26 8.20 6.00
C VAL A 186 14.81 8.51 6.41
N PHE A 187 13.83 7.94 5.69
CA PHE A 187 12.42 8.12 6.02
C PHE A 187 12.10 7.60 7.43
N ALA A 188 12.60 6.41 7.77
CA ALA A 188 12.41 5.82 9.09
C ALA A 188 13.03 6.68 10.21
N ALA A 189 14.26 7.19 10.01
CA ALA A 189 14.91 8.06 10.99
C ALA A 189 14.10 9.34 11.26
N VAL A 190 13.61 10.00 10.20
CA VAL A 190 12.76 11.19 10.31
C VAL A 190 11.45 10.84 11.02
N ALA A 191 10.77 9.74 10.59
CA ALA A 191 9.50 9.33 11.17
C ALA A 191 9.65 8.92 12.65
N VAL A 192 10.66 8.13 13.01
CA VAL A 192 10.93 7.73 14.41
C VAL A 192 11.18 8.94 15.28
N THR A 193 12.04 9.86 14.82
CA THR A 193 12.32 11.11 15.56
C THR A 193 11.05 11.91 15.77
N GLY A 194 10.23 12.09 14.73
CA GLY A 194 8.95 12.77 14.82
C GLY A 194 7.97 12.09 15.80
N VAL A 195 7.88 10.75 15.76
CA VAL A 195 7.05 9.97 16.71
C VAL A 195 7.54 10.14 18.15
N LEU A 196 8.86 10.14 18.38
CA LEU A 196 9.42 10.29 19.71
C LEU A 196 9.17 11.69 20.31
N LEU A 197 9.24 12.72 19.48
CA LEU A 197 9.06 14.12 19.89
C LEU A 197 7.58 14.52 20.02
N LEU A 198 6.72 14.04 19.13
CA LEU A 198 5.35 14.54 19.03
C LEU A 198 4.31 13.66 19.70
N LEU A 199 4.50 12.33 19.72
CA LEU A 199 3.51 11.43 20.32
C LEU A 199 3.85 11.13 21.78
N SER A 200 2.94 11.49 22.68
CA SER A 200 3.04 11.17 24.10
C SER A 200 2.88 9.66 24.36
N LYS A 201 3.47 9.18 25.46
CA LYS A 201 3.31 7.80 25.92
C LYS A 201 1.94 7.62 26.59
N HIS A 202 0.85 7.62 25.81
CA HIS A 202 -0.44 7.20 26.35
C HIS A 202 -0.54 5.68 26.25
N SER A 203 -0.66 5.01 27.37
CA SER A 203 -1.06 3.60 27.39
C SER A 203 -2.58 3.52 27.25
N SER A 204 -3.06 2.78 26.28
CA SER A 204 -4.48 2.45 26.17
C SER A 204 -4.86 1.62 27.40
N GLU A 205 -5.76 2.13 28.24
CA GLU A 205 -6.27 1.38 29.40
C GLU A 205 -7.16 0.19 29.00
N VAL A 206 -7.71 0.23 27.80
CA VAL A 206 -8.58 -0.84 27.29
C VAL A 206 -7.73 -1.82 26.51
N ARG A 207 -7.53 -3.02 27.05
CA ARG A 207 -6.94 -4.15 26.33
C ARG A 207 -8.05 -4.90 25.58
N PRO A 208 -8.16 -4.76 24.25
CA PRO A 208 -9.15 -5.51 23.50
C PRO A 208 -8.84 -7.00 23.58
N ARG A 209 -9.88 -7.83 23.67
CA ARG A 209 -9.72 -9.29 23.59
C ARG A 209 -9.31 -9.66 22.15
N LEU A 210 -8.23 -10.41 22.04
CA LEU A 210 -7.76 -10.91 20.75
C LEU A 210 -8.62 -12.06 20.25
N ASP A 211 -9.13 -11.96 19.03
CA ASP A 211 -9.51 -13.14 18.27
C ASP A 211 -8.27 -13.72 17.58
N LEU A 212 -7.44 -14.42 18.37
CA LEU A 212 -6.21 -15.04 17.88
C LEU A 212 -6.51 -16.12 16.84
N ARG A 213 -7.64 -16.84 17.00
CA ARG A 213 -8.03 -17.91 16.07
C ARG A 213 -8.41 -17.35 14.71
N GLY A 214 -9.24 -16.32 14.66
CA GLY A 214 -9.58 -15.62 13.42
C GLY A 214 -8.35 -15.00 12.76
N THR A 215 -7.51 -14.32 13.55
CA THR A 215 -6.26 -13.72 13.01
C THR A 215 -5.34 -14.77 12.39
N LEU A 216 -5.10 -15.90 13.05
CA LEU A 216 -4.23 -16.96 12.52
C LEU A 216 -4.84 -17.63 11.29
N ALA A 217 -6.14 -17.95 11.32
CA ALA A 217 -6.82 -18.56 10.17
C ALA A 217 -6.81 -17.63 8.94
N GLY A 218 -7.12 -16.35 9.13
CA GLY A 218 -7.08 -15.35 8.06
C GLY A 218 -5.68 -15.14 7.49
N SER A 219 -4.67 -14.98 8.35
CA SER A 219 -3.28 -14.81 7.94
C SER A 219 -2.73 -16.04 7.21
N ALA A 220 -2.94 -17.24 7.76
CA ALA A 220 -2.50 -18.47 7.13
C ALA A 220 -3.25 -18.76 5.82
N GLY A 221 -4.55 -18.42 5.74
CA GLY A 221 -5.35 -18.56 4.53
C GLY A 221 -4.86 -17.64 3.41
N LEU A 222 -4.61 -16.37 3.71
CA LEU A 222 -4.03 -15.42 2.75
C LEU A 222 -2.63 -15.84 2.32
N PHE A 223 -1.78 -16.27 3.27
CA PHE A 223 -0.45 -16.79 2.95
C PHE A 223 -0.54 -17.96 1.98
N ALA A 224 -1.37 -18.95 2.29
CA ALA A 224 -1.50 -20.15 1.46
C ALA A 224 -2.02 -19.82 0.05
N LEU A 225 -2.98 -18.90 -0.10
CA LEU A 225 -3.46 -18.46 -1.41
C LEU A 225 -2.34 -17.79 -2.22
N VAL A 226 -1.69 -16.77 -1.66
CA VAL A 226 -0.65 -16.01 -2.40
C VAL A 226 0.53 -16.91 -2.73
N TYR A 227 0.93 -17.78 -1.80
CA TYR A 227 1.98 -18.76 -2.04
C TYR A 227 1.58 -19.76 -3.13
N GLY A 228 0.34 -20.27 -3.11
CA GLY A 228 -0.19 -21.16 -4.12
C GLY A 228 -0.20 -20.54 -5.52
N PHE A 229 -0.59 -19.28 -5.67
CA PHE A 229 -0.48 -18.55 -6.94
C PHE A 229 0.97 -18.39 -7.40
N SER A 230 1.88 -18.12 -6.48
CA SER A 230 3.30 -18.01 -6.81
C SER A 230 3.93 -19.36 -7.16
N GLU A 231 3.50 -20.45 -6.54
CA GLU A 231 3.95 -21.81 -6.84
C GLU A 231 3.44 -22.29 -8.20
N ALA A 232 2.28 -21.80 -8.66
CA ALA A 232 1.74 -22.12 -9.98
C ALA A 232 2.68 -21.71 -11.12
N ASP A 233 3.44 -20.65 -10.95
CA ASP A 233 4.45 -20.21 -11.93
C ASP A 233 5.67 -21.14 -11.98
N ARG A 234 6.06 -21.74 -10.84
CA ARG A 234 7.22 -22.66 -10.75
C ARG A 234 6.90 -24.10 -11.15
N SER A 235 5.80 -24.60 -10.62
CA SER A 235 5.43 -26.03 -10.69
C SER A 235 4.27 -26.31 -11.64
N GLY A 236 3.64 -25.25 -12.14
CA GLY A 236 2.45 -25.31 -13.00
C GLY A 236 1.14 -25.38 -12.21
N TRP A 237 0.06 -25.01 -12.87
CA TRP A 237 -1.30 -24.96 -12.30
C TRP A 237 -1.85 -26.32 -11.88
N GLY A 238 -1.40 -27.41 -12.52
CA GLY A 238 -1.82 -28.78 -12.22
C GLY A 238 -0.98 -29.48 -11.15
N ALA A 239 0.06 -28.85 -10.63
CA ALA A 239 0.91 -29.45 -9.61
C ALA A 239 0.15 -29.67 -8.29
N SER A 240 0.42 -30.78 -7.63
CA SER A 240 -0.22 -31.10 -6.34
C SER A 240 0.12 -30.09 -5.25
N SER A 241 1.34 -29.52 -5.26
CA SER A 241 1.75 -28.44 -4.37
C SER A 241 0.89 -27.18 -4.58
N THR A 242 0.73 -26.74 -5.84
CA THR A 242 -0.10 -25.58 -6.20
C THR A 242 -1.54 -25.75 -5.75
N LEU A 243 -2.16 -26.86 -6.16
CA LEU A 243 -3.55 -27.15 -5.81
C LEU A 243 -3.74 -27.34 -4.30
N GLY A 244 -2.77 -27.95 -3.62
CA GLY A 244 -2.78 -28.13 -2.17
C GLY A 244 -2.75 -26.80 -1.42
N PHE A 245 -1.86 -25.87 -1.80
CA PHE A 245 -1.82 -24.54 -1.18
C PHE A 245 -3.06 -23.70 -1.48
N LEU A 246 -3.57 -23.73 -2.72
CA LEU A 246 -4.80 -23.02 -3.06
C LEU A 246 -6.02 -23.56 -2.31
N ALA A 247 -6.16 -24.90 -2.24
CA ALA A 247 -7.24 -25.54 -1.49
C ALA A 247 -7.14 -25.25 0.01
N ALA A 248 -5.93 -25.35 0.59
CA ALA A 248 -5.70 -25.02 1.99
C ALA A 248 -6.01 -23.54 2.26
N GLY A 249 -5.62 -22.64 1.37
CA GLY A 249 -5.93 -21.21 1.49
C GLY A 249 -7.43 -20.93 1.49
N VAL A 250 -8.18 -21.51 0.55
CA VAL A 250 -9.65 -21.39 0.51
C VAL A 250 -10.30 -21.99 1.76
N ALA A 251 -9.86 -23.16 2.19
CA ALA A 251 -10.37 -23.82 3.40
C ALA A 251 -10.11 -22.98 4.67
N LEU A 252 -8.90 -22.44 4.83
CA LEU A 252 -8.54 -21.59 5.97
C LEU A 252 -9.32 -20.26 5.96
N LEU A 253 -9.56 -19.65 4.78
CA LEU A 253 -10.41 -18.47 4.69
C LEU A 253 -11.88 -18.79 4.98
N ALA A 254 -12.39 -19.97 4.59
CA ALA A 254 -13.72 -20.40 4.98
C ALA A 254 -13.82 -20.59 6.50
N VAL A 255 -12.81 -21.18 7.14
CA VAL A 255 -12.70 -21.29 8.61
C VAL A 255 -12.63 -19.89 9.24
N PHE A 256 -11.85 -18.96 8.69
CA PHE A 256 -11.79 -17.58 9.14
C PHE A 256 -13.18 -16.92 9.10
N ILE A 257 -13.89 -17.02 7.99
CA ILE A 257 -15.25 -16.47 7.86
C ILE A 257 -16.20 -17.08 8.89
N GLU A 258 -16.12 -18.38 9.16
CA GLU A 258 -16.98 -19.03 10.17
C GLU A 258 -16.61 -18.60 11.59
N ILE A 259 -15.32 -18.39 11.90
CA ILE A 259 -14.89 -17.82 13.19
C ILE A 259 -15.44 -16.39 13.33
N GLU A 260 -15.29 -15.54 12.30
CA GLU A 260 -15.78 -14.16 12.29
C GLU A 260 -17.30 -14.07 12.48
N ARG A 261 -18.06 -15.02 11.90
CA ARG A 261 -19.52 -15.10 12.06
C ARG A 261 -19.95 -15.39 13.51
N ARG A 262 -19.13 -16.16 14.25
CA ARG A 262 -19.42 -16.57 15.64
C ARG A 262 -18.76 -15.66 16.67
N SER A 263 -17.82 -14.82 16.26
CA SER A 263 -17.08 -13.95 17.16
C SER A 263 -17.95 -12.80 17.69
N GLN A 264 -17.87 -12.55 19.01
CA GLN A 264 -18.49 -11.38 19.63
C GLN A 264 -17.73 -10.08 19.31
N HIS A 265 -16.45 -10.18 18.90
CA HIS A 265 -15.59 -9.06 18.54
C HIS A 265 -14.89 -9.37 17.20
N PRO A 266 -15.63 -9.38 16.08
CA PRO A 266 -15.09 -9.77 14.78
C PRO A 266 -13.99 -8.80 14.33
N LEU A 267 -12.97 -9.34 13.66
CA LEU A 267 -11.90 -8.57 13.01
C LEU A 267 -12.45 -7.81 11.79
N LEU A 268 -13.27 -8.51 11.03
CA LEU A 268 -13.94 -8.00 9.85
C LEU A 268 -15.45 -8.19 10.01
N PRO A 269 -16.20 -7.15 10.35
CA PRO A 269 -17.66 -7.25 10.41
C PRO A 269 -18.22 -7.65 9.03
N LEU A 270 -18.71 -8.88 8.89
CA LEU A 270 -19.12 -9.44 7.59
C LEU A 270 -20.27 -8.68 6.91
N TRP A 271 -21.02 -7.86 7.67
CA TRP A 271 -22.05 -7.00 7.09
C TRP A 271 -21.47 -5.96 6.14
N ILE A 272 -20.20 -5.51 6.34
CA ILE A 272 -19.51 -4.57 5.44
C ILE A 272 -19.34 -5.18 4.05
N VAL A 273 -18.93 -6.45 3.99
CA VAL A 273 -18.72 -7.16 2.72
C VAL A 273 -20.04 -7.54 2.06
N LYS A 274 -21.08 -7.83 2.88
CA LYS A 274 -22.42 -8.17 2.39
C LYS A 274 -23.20 -6.96 1.89
N ASP A 275 -22.88 -5.76 2.35
CA ASP A 275 -23.47 -4.54 1.82
C ASP A 275 -23.06 -4.36 0.35
N ARG A 276 -24.05 -4.29 -0.53
CA ARG A 276 -23.85 -4.28 -1.99
C ARG A 276 -22.99 -3.11 -2.47
N ASN A 277 -23.10 -1.95 -1.83
CA ASN A 277 -22.35 -0.76 -2.21
C ASN A 277 -20.91 -0.84 -1.68
N ARG A 278 -20.74 -1.18 -0.39
CA ARG A 278 -19.44 -1.30 0.25
C ARG A 278 -18.62 -2.47 -0.30
N GLY A 279 -19.21 -3.66 -0.39
CA GLY A 279 -18.58 -4.84 -0.96
C GLY A 279 -18.19 -4.64 -2.43
N GLY A 280 -19.07 -4.01 -3.22
CA GLY A 280 -18.77 -3.65 -4.61
C GLY A 280 -17.61 -2.66 -4.73
N SER A 281 -17.54 -1.66 -3.84
CA SER A 281 -16.46 -0.68 -3.81
C SER A 281 -15.12 -1.31 -3.39
N LEU A 282 -15.14 -2.20 -2.39
CA LEU A 282 -13.94 -2.95 -1.98
C LEU A 282 -13.42 -3.84 -3.12
N LEU A 283 -14.32 -4.53 -3.83
CA LEU A 283 -13.95 -5.34 -4.99
C LEU A 283 -13.38 -4.48 -6.13
N ALA A 284 -13.95 -3.30 -6.38
CA ALA A 284 -13.45 -2.37 -7.38
C ALA A 284 -12.02 -1.88 -7.03
N ILE A 285 -11.77 -1.53 -5.76
CA ILE A 285 -10.44 -1.15 -5.27
C ILE A 285 -9.46 -2.30 -5.44
N LEU A 286 -9.85 -3.52 -5.08
CA LEU A 286 -9.01 -4.71 -5.21
C LEU A 286 -8.62 -4.95 -6.68
N THR A 287 -9.60 -4.98 -7.58
CA THR A 287 -9.39 -5.21 -9.02
C THR A 287 -8.50 -4.14 -9.63
N MET A 288 -8.76 -2.88 -9.29
CA MET A 288 -7.94 -1.73 -9.74
C MET A 288 -6.49 -1.84 -9.24
N THR A 289 -6.30 -2.22 -7.97
CA THR A 289 -4.96 -2.36 -7.37
C THR A 289 -4.16 -3.46 -8.04
N ILE A 290 -4.78 -4.63 -8.27
CA ILE A 290 -4.16 -5.76 -8.99
C ILE A 290 -3.71 -5.29 -10.38
N GLY A 291 -4.60 -4.65 -11.13
CA GLY A 291 -4.28 -4.15 -12.47
C GLY A 291 -3.17 -3.12 -12.48
N MET A 292 -3.21 -2.14 -11.57
CA MET A 292 -2.18 -1.10 -11.47
C MET A 292 -0.80 -1.69 -11.18
N PHE A 293 -0.67 -2.58 -10.17
CA PHE A 293 0.61 -3.20 -9.86
C PHE A 293 1.11 -4.11 -10.98
N GLY A 294 0.19 -4.84 -11.64
CA GLY A 294 0.54 -5.63 -12.84
C GLY A 294 1.14 -4.76 -13.93
N VAL A 295 0.50 -3.66 -14.28
CA VAL A 295 1.01 -2.72 -15.30
C VAL A 295 2.35 -2.13 -14.87
N LEU A 296 2.50 -1.65 -13.63
CA LEU A 296 3.77 -1.10 -13.16
C LEU A 296 4.90 -2.12 -13.26
N PHE A 297 4.64 -3.36 -12.87
CA PHE A 297 5.65 -4.43 -12.87
C PHE A 297 6.06 -4.83 -14.30
N PHE A 298 5.10 -5.20 -15.14
CA PHE A 298 5.41 -5.68 -16.49
C PHE A 298 5.89 -4.57 -17.41
N LEU A 299 5.29 -3.37 -17.33
CA LEU A 299 5.68 -2.26 -18.18
C LEU A 299 7.05 -1.70 -17.80
N THR A 300 7.43 -1.69 -16.53
CA THR A 300 8.80 -1.35 -16.12
C THR A 300 9.82 -2.24 -16.81
N TYR A 301 9.55 -3.54 -16.82
CA TYR A 301 10.43 -4.50 -17.48
C TYR A 301 10.49 -4.28 -18.99
N TYR A 302 9.33 -4.10 -19.63
CA TYR A 302 9.24 -3.82 -21.05
C TYR A 302 10.02 -2.54 -21.43
N LEU A 303 9.85 -1.45 -20.69
CA LEU A 303 10.56 -0.19 -20.95
C LEU A 303 12.08 -0.34 -20.81
N GLN A 304 12.56 -1.06 -19.78
CA GLN A 304 13.99 -1.20 -19.53
C GLN A 304 14.66 -2.27 -20.41
N GLN A 305 14.01 -3.41 -20.64
CA GLN A 305 14.64 -4.52 -21.35
C GLN A 305 14.34 -4.51 -22.85
N THR A 306 13.13 -4.08 -23.28
CA THR A 306 12.75 -4.07 -24.69
C THR A 306 13.06 -2.73 -25.34
N LEU A 307 12.67 -1.62 -24.71
CA LEU A 307 12.92 -0.28 -25.23
C LEU A 307 14.26 0.31 -24.78
N ALA A 308 15.04 -0.44 -23.98
CA ALA A 308 16.36 -0.04 -23.46
C ALA A 308 16.35 1.34 -22.76
N TYR A 309 15.27 1.66 -22.03
CA TYR A 309 15.20 2.89 -21.25
C TYR A 309 16.05 2.77 -19.99
N SER A 310 16.75 3.86 -19.65
CA SER A 310 17.40 3.96 -18.35
C SER A 310 16.36 3.96 -17.20
N PRO A 311 16.76 3.63 -15.99
CA PRO A 311 15.88 3.69 -14.82
C PRO A 311 15.19 5.05 -14.64
N VAL A 312 15.91 6.15 -14.82
CA VAL A 312 15.34 7.52 -14.76
C VAL A 312 14.30 7.71 -15.86
N LYS A 313 14.64 7.37 -17.11
CA LYS A 313 13.73 7.50 -18.25
C LYS A 313 12.46 6.65 -18.04
N THR A 314 12.59 5.48 -17.45
CA THR A 314 11.46 4.62 -17.08
C THR A 314 10.56 5.28 -16.03
N GLY A 315 11.16 5.86 -14.99
CA GLY A 315 10.41 6.61 -13.98
C GLY A 315 9.64 7.81 -14.58
N LEU A 316 10.30 8.59 -15.45
CA LEU A 316 9.68 9.69 -16.17
C LEU A 316 8.54 9.23 -17.09
N ALA A 317 8.67 8.06 -17.71
CA ALA A 317 7.64 7.48 -18.58
C ALA A 317 6.32 7.17 -17.84
N PHE A 318 6.34 6.97 -16.53
CA PHE A 318 5.12 6.78 -15.73
C PHE A 318 4.47 8.08 -15.25
N LEU A 319 5.14 9.24 -15.34
CA LEU A 319 4.58 10.51 -14.85
C LEU A 319 3.26 10.91 -15.50
N PRO A 320 3.05 10.70 -16.82
CA PRO A 320 1.77 11.00 -17.45
C PRO A 320 0.59 10.21 -16.82
N LEU A 321 0.80 8.92 -16.52
CA LEU A 321 -0.19 8.11 -15.78
C LEU A 321 -0.56 8.76 -14.45
N ILE A 322 0.45 9.17 -13.66
CA ILE A 322 0.26 9.73 -12.33
C ILE A 322 -0.38 11.11 -12.41
N GLY A 323 0.06 11.95 -13.32
CA GLY A 323 -0.53 13.27 -13.53
C GLY A 323 -2.01 13.20 -13.87
N VAL A 324 -2.38 12.33 -14.82
CA VAL A 324 -3.78 12.10 -15.21
C VAL A 324 -4.59 11.47 -14.06
N LEU A 325 -4.01 10.50 -13.35
CA LEU A 325 -4.66 9.87 -12.19
C LEU A 325 -5.00 10.92 -11.13
N ILE A 326 -4.08 11.78 -10.75
CA ILE A 326 -4.30 12.83 -9.75
C ILE A 326 -5.36 13.83 -10.24
N ALA A 327 -5.24 14.31 -11.47
CA ALA A 327 -6.19 15.24 -12.06
C ALA A 327 -7.60 14.66 -12.12
N THR A 328 -7.72 13.42 -12.59
CA THR A 328 -9.03 12.72 -12.70
C THR A 328 -9.59 12.38 -11.33
N SER A 329 -8.78 11.92 -10.37
CA SER A 329 -9.24 11.60 -9.00
C SER A 329 -9.75 12.86 -8.29
N THR A 330 -9.04 13.99 -8.44
CA THR A 330 -9.46 15.28 -7.89
C THR A 330 -10.77 15.74 -8.53
N THR A 331 -10.88 15.72 -9.85
CA THR A 331 -12.10 16.09 -10.57
C THR A 331 -13.26 15.13 -10.24
N SER A 332 -12.97 13.84 -10.11
CA SER A 332 -13.94 12.83 -9.73
C SER A 332 -14.53 13.12 -8.34
N SER A 333 -13.69 13.42 -7.36
CA SER A 333 -14.16 13.67 -5.97
C SER A 333 -14.89 15.00 -5.81
N THR A 334 -14.43 16.06 -6.49
CA THR A 334 -14.94 17.42 -6.29
C THR A 334 -16.13 17.78 -7.19
N VAL A 335 -16.16 17.26 -8.42
CA VAL A 335 -17.14 17.65 -9.44
C VAL A 335 -18.05 16.51 -9.87
N LEU A 336 -17.46 15.34 -10.21
CA LEU A 336 -18.23 14.28 -10.82
C LEU A 336 -19.02 13.46 -9.81
N LEU A 337 -18.44 13.14 -8.65
CA LEU A 337 -19.10 12.35 -7.62
C LEU A 337 -20.40 13.01 -7.09
N PRO A 338 -20.42 14.33 -6.79
CA PRO A 338 -21.65 15.00 -6.40
C PRO A 338 -22.74 15.03 -7.47
N ARG A 339 -22.36 14.99 -8.77
CA ARG A 339 -23.29 15.09 -9.90
C ARG A 339 -23.77 13.74 -10.41
N LEU A 340 -22.88 12.77 -10.54
CA LEU A 340 -23.14 11.51 -11.21
C LEU A 340 -23.26 10.31 -10.26
N GLY A 341 -22.74 10.47 -9.04
CA GLY A 341 -22.71 9.40 -8.03
C GLY A 341 -21.71 8.29 -8.33
N ALA A 342 -21.37 7.51 -7.29
CA ALA A 342 -20.40 6.43 -7.38
C ALA A 342 -20.85 5.29 -8.30
N ARG A 343 -22.16 5.06 -8.44
CA ARG A 343 -22.75 4.00 -9.27
C ARG A 343 -22.38 4.10 -10.75
N LEU A 344 -22.21 5.29 -11.27
CA LEU A 344 -21.81 5.50 -12.66
C LEU A 344 -20.30 5.59 -12.79
N LEU A 345 -19.64 6.28 -11.85
CA LEU A 345 -18.19 6.56 -11.93
C LEU A 345 -17.34 5.30 -11.78
N VAL A 346 -17.67 4.42 -10.84
CA VAL A 346 -16.86 3.23 -10.57
C VAL A 346 -16.86 2.24 -11.75
N PRO A 347 -18.01 1.84 -12.32
CA PRO A 347 -18.00 0.96 -13.50
C PRO A 347 -17.34 1.60 -14.72
N THR A 348 -17.60 2.88 -14.98
CA THR A 348 -16.98 3.61 -16.11
C THR A 348 -15.46 3.67 -15.95
N GLY A 349 -14.96 3.93 -14.75
CA GLY A 349 -13.53 3.97 -14.46
C GLY A 349 -12.87 2.60 -14.63
N LEU A 350 -13.51 1.51 -14.14
CA LEU A 350 -13.03 0.14 -14.35
C LEU A 350 -13.00 -0.24 -15.83
N PHE A 351 -14.02 0.16 -16.58
CA PHE A 351 -14.08 -0.08 -18.01
C PHE A 351 -12.96 0.63 -18.78
N LEU A 352 -12.70 1.91 -18.46
CA LEU A 352 -11.58 2.64 -19.03
C LEU A 352 -10.22 2.04 -18.63
N ALA A 353 -10.08 1.62 -17.38
CA ALA A 353 -8.86 0.94 -16.92
C ALA A 353 -8.62 -0.36 -17.71
N ALA A 354 -9.68 -1.14 -17.98
CA ALA A 354 -9.61 -2.33 -18.80
C ALA A 354 -9.18 -2.00 -20.24
N ILE A 355 -9.74 -0.96 -20.86
CA ILE A 355 -9.30 -0.48 -22.19
C ILE A 355 -7.81 -0.12 -22.15
N GLY A 356 -7.35 0.64 -21.15
CA GLY A 356 -5.94 0.97 -21.01
C GLY A 356 -5.05 -0.26 -20.94
N MET A 357 -5.48 -1.31 -20.26
CA MET A 357 -4.75 -2.59 -20.22
C MET A 357 -4.76 -3.33 -21.55
N VAL A 358 -5.89 -3.34 -22.26
CA VAL A 358 -5.99 -3.95 -23.60
C VAL A 358 -5.05 -3.27 -24.59
N LEU A 359 -4.84 -1.96 -24.50
CA LEU A 359 -3.88 -1.27 -25.36
C LEU A 359 -2.43 -1.77 -25.17
N PHE A 360 -2.08 -2.30 -24.00
CA PHE A 360 -0.75 -2.87 -23.78
C PHE A 360 -0.58 -4.29 -24.36
N THR A 361 -1.65 -4.98 -24.73
CA THR A 361 -1.55 -6.34 -25.33
C THR A 361 -0.94 -6.33 -26.72
N GLY A 362 -0.95 -5.18 -27.40
CA GLY A 362 -0.35 -4.98 -28.72
C GLY A 362 1.10 -4.52 -28.70
N LEU A 363 1.77 -4.47 -27.53
CA LEU A 363 3.16 -4.05 -27.43
C LEU A 363 4.10 -5.14 -27.97
N ASP A 364 5.03 -4.71 -28.84
CA ASP A 364 6.06 -5.55 -29.42
C ASP A 364 7.44 -4.86 -29.37
N THR A 365 8.46 -5.46 -30.00
CA THR A 365 9.83 -4.92 -30.05
C THR A 365 9.97 -3.66 -30.92
N HIS A 366 9.01 -3.38 -31.78
CA HIS A 366 8.99 -2.20 -32.68
C HIS A 366 8.12 -1.06 -32.14
N SER A 367 7.40 -1.30 -31.06
CA SER A 367 6.51 -0.30 -30.46
C SER A 367 7.30 0.87 -29.90
N THR A 368 6.78 2.09 -30.12
CA THR A 368 7.35 3.32 -29.56
C THR A 368 6.57 3.79 -28.36
N TYR A 369 7.23 4.49 -27.45
CA TYR A 369 6.58 4.99 -26.23
C TYR A 369 5.37 5.87 -26.54
N VAL A 370 5.54 6.90 -27.42
CA VAL A 370 4.50 7.90 -27.65
C VAL A 370 3.27 7.32 -28.36
N ALA A 371 3.46 6.42 -29.32
CA ALA A 371 2.36 5.88 -30.10
C ALA A 371 1.64 4.70 -29.43
N HIS A 372 2.36 3.89 -28.63
CA HIS A 372 1.83 2.60 -28.15
C HIS A 372 1.71 2.52 -26.64
N VAL A 373 2.66 3.10 -25.87
CA VAL A 373 2.65 3.02 -24.40
C VAL A 373 1.85 4.16 -23.78
N LEU A 374 2.12 5.40 -24.21
CA LEU A 374 1.54 6.60 -23.62
C LEU A 374 0.00 6.62 -23.66
N PRO A 375 -0.68 6.27 -24.77
CA PRO A 375 -2.16 6.23 -24.80
C PRO A 375 -2.75 5.28 -23.77
N GLY A 376 -2.16 4.08 -23.62
CA GLY A 376 -2.57 3.12 -22.61
C GLY A 376 -2.43 3.65 -21.18
N LEU A 377 -1.30 4.33 -20.88
CA LEU A 377 -1.06 4.97 -19.58
C LEU A 377 -2.06 6.09 -19.27
N LEU A 378 -2.40 6.92 -20.25
CA LEU A 378 -3.36 8.01 -20.08
C LEU A 378 -4.76 7.48 -19.80
N VAL A 379 -5.23 6.51 -20.60
CA VAL A 379 -6.55 5.89 -20.44
C VAL A 379 -6.65 5.15 -19.11
N LEU A 380 -5.61 4.40 -18.75
CA LEU A 380 -5.52 3.72 -17.45
C LEU A 380 -5.55 4.74 -16.29
N GLY A 381 -4.82 5.84 -16.40
CA GLY A 381 -4.79 6.90 -15.39
C GLY A 381 -6.17 7.55 -15.17
N VAL A 382 -6.91 7.82 -16.26
CA VAL A 382 -8.31 8.28 -16.17
C VAL A 382 -9.17 7.24 -15.46
N GLY A 383 -9.08 5.97 -15.87
CA GLY A 383 -9.85 4.87 -15.29
C GLY A 383 -9.64 4.74 -13.79
N ILE A 384 -8.38 4.67 -13.35
CA ILE A 384 -8.02 4.56 -11.92
C ILE A 384 -8.47 5.81 -11.15
N GLY A 385 -8.29 7.00 -11.70
CA GLY A 385 -8.70 8.25 -11.07
C GLY A 385 -10.23 8.35 -10.84
N LEU A 386 -11.03 7.85 -11.78
CA LEU A 386 -12.49 7.79 -11.64
C LEU A 386 -12.96 6.82 -10.55
N VAL A 387 -12.23 5.73 -10.32
CA VAL A 387 -12.58 4.71 -9.30
C VAL A 387 -12.13 5.12 -7.90
N SER A 388 -10.91 5.66 -7.77
CA SER A 388 -10.22 5.79 -6.48
C SER A 388 -11.02 6.55 -5.42
N ALA A 389 -11.45 7.78 -5.72
CA ALA A 389 -12.16 8.62 -4.76
C ALA A 389 -13.60 8.13 -4.48
N PRO A 390 -14.44 7.80 -5.49
CA PRO A 390 -15.79 7.29 -5.25
C PRO A 390 -15.83 5.95 -4.53
N ALA A 391 -14.95 5.02 -4.88
CA ALA A 391 -14.92 3.72 -4.24
C ALA A 391 -14.47 3.81 -2.78
N MET A 392 -13.44 4.64 -2.48
CA MET A 392 -12.97 4.85 -1.11
C MET A 392 -14.06 5.50 -0.24
N ASN A 393 -14.74 6.51 -0.77
CA ASN A 393 -15.83 7.19 -0.05
C ASN A 393 -17.05 6.29 0.20
N THR A 394 -17.28 5.30 -0.64
CA THR A 394 -18.41 4.37 -0.48
C THR A 394 -18.04 3.19 0.43
N ALA A 395 -16.75 2.80 0.48
CA ALA A 395 -16.25 1.70 1.31
C ALA A 395 -16.18 2.06 2.79
N THR A 396 -15.95 3.35 3.12
CA THR A 396 -15.88 3.88 4.49
C THR A 396 -17.19 4.42 4.99
#